data_4418b49856646d61f463cc099d00d632
#
_entry.id   4418b49856646d61f463cc099d00d632
#
_cell.length_a   1.000
_cell.length_b   1.000
_cell.length_c   1.000
_cell.angle_alpha   90.00
_cell.angle_beta   90.00
_cell.angle_gamma   90.00
#
_symmetry.space_group_name_H-M   'P 1'
#
loop_
_entity.id
_entity.type
_entity.pdbx_description
1 polymer ?
#
loop_
_entity_poly.entity_id
_entity_poly.type
_entity_poly.pdbx_seq_one_letter_code
_entity_poly.pdbx_strand_id
1 'polypeptide(L)'
;YSSESFQENGVWYTTHIWVTGRGEISVECSFTVAKGESPKAGEAIITSLKVRNASDKPVKEVIPVRILEINQINENYDWAVSTVKKQLTKDFTGTAADLENLQKVIDSGRFNPKQRQAWESFGTAFGVILVNEMDGMEWVTVIDGQKESPALRFRDSKVMVNPISLIWDKAKSGQPCDLKAEFERIKNEVEAAMD
;
A
#
# COMPACT_ATOMS: atom_id res chain seq x y z
N TYR A 1 16.85 -26.64 7.66
CA TYR A 1 16.42 -26.83 6.28
C TYR A 1 15.59 -28.10 6.16
N SER A 2 14.47 -27.98 5.45
CA SER A 2 13.62 -29.11 5.04
C SER A 2 13.10 -28.86 3.61
N SER A 3 12.56 -29.92 2.99
CA SER A 3 11.87 -29.77 1.71
C SER A 3 10.70 -30.72 1.61
N GLU A 4 9.63 -30.27 0.95
CA GLU A 4 8.42 -31.05 0.72
C GLU A 4 8.04 -30.96 -0.75
N SER A 5 7.55 -32.08 -1.31
CA SER A 5 7.07 -32.09 -2.70
C SER A 5 5.56 -32.30 -2.73
N PHE A 6 4.88 -31.57 -3.60
CA PHE A 6 3.44 -31.65 -3.82
C PHE A 6 3.12 -31.56 -5.31
N GLN A 7 1.90 -31.90 -5.67
CA GLN A 7 1.43 -31.79 -7.03
C GLN A 7 0.25 -30.82 -7.12
N GLU A 8 0.31 -29.92 -8.09
CA GLU A 8 -0.76 -28.98 -8.39
C GLU A 8 -0.97 -28.92 -9.91
N ASN A 9 -2.22 -29.08 -10.35
CA ASN A 9 -2.59 -29.11 -11.78
C ASN A 9 -1.75 -30.06 -12.64
N GLY A 10 -1.36 -31.23 -12.08
CA GLY A 10 -0.54 -32.23 -12.77
C GLY A 10 0.94 -31.95 -12.81
N VAL A 11 1.39 -30.82 -12.31
CA VAL A 11 2.80 -30.44 -12.21
C VAL A 11 3.32 -30.70 -10.79
N TRP A 12 4.50 -31.31 -10.71
CA TRP A 12 5.19 -31.53 -9.44
C TRP A 12 6.06 -30.32 -9.07
N TYR A 13 5.94 -29.90 -7.82
CA TYR A 13 6.73 -28.83 -7.21
C TYR A 13 7.49 -29.35 -5.99
N THR A 14 8.55 -28.64 -5.64
CA THR A 14 9.25 -28.84 -4.36
C THR A 14 9.35 -27.48 -3.66
N THR A 15 8.84 -27.42 -2.43
CA THR A 15 9.03 -26.26 -1.55
C THR A 15 10.23 -26.55 -0.65
N HIS A 16 11.19 -25.66 -0.69
CA HIS A 16 12.35 -25.63 0.17
C HIS A 16 12.12 -24.67 1.31
N ILE A 17 12.35 -25.10 2.55
CA ILE A 17 12.05 -24.32 3.75
C ILE A 17 13.36 -24.17 4.54
N TRP A 18 13.71 -22.94 4.84
CA TRP A 18 14.84 -22.61 5.71
C TRP A 18 14.32 -21.88 6.93
N VAL A 19 14.78 -22.32 8.09
CA VAL A 19 14.56 -21.61 9.35
C VAL A 19 15.91 -21.11 9.83
N THR A 20 15.99 -19.83 10.09
CA THR A 20 17.17 -19.20 10.67
C THR A 20 16.75 -18.22 11.76
N GLY A 21 17.68 -17.79 12.60
CA GLY A 21 17.33 -16.82 13.64
C GLY A 21 18.54 -16.37 14.46
N ARG A 22 18.33 -15.33 15.22
CA ARG A 22 19.31 -14.80 16.17
C ARG A 22 18.60 -14.24 17.40
N GLY A 23 18.97 -14.73 18.58
CA GLY A 23 18.32 -14.34 19.83
C GLY A 23 16.85 -14.82 19.84
N GLU A 24 15.93 -13.90 20.05
CA GLU A 24 14.48 -14.17 20.10
C GLU A 24 13.79 -14.06 18.72
N ILE A 25 14.55 -13.75 17.67
CA ILE A 25 14.01 -13.60 16.31
C ILE A 25 14.23 -14.90 15.55
N SER A 26 13.14 -15.46 15.03
CA SER A 26 13.15 -16.58 14.09
C SER A 26 12.57 -16.13 12.76
N VAL A 27 13.22 -16.53 11.67
CA VAL A 27 12.78 -16.25 10.30
C VAL A 27 12.64 -17.56 9.56
N GLU A 28 11.45 -17.83 9.05
CA GLU A 28 11.18 -18.91 8.14
C GLU A 28 11.04 -18.36 6.72
N CYS A 29 11.71 -18.98 5.78
CA CYS A 29 11.62 -18.66 4.38
C CYS A 29 11.28 -19.89 3.58
N SER A 30 10.30 -19.81 2.71
CA SER A 30 9.93 -20.86 1.77
C SER A 30 10.20 -20.42 0.33
N PHE A 31 10.69 -21.36 -0.48
CA PHE A 31 10.95 -21.15 -1.90
C PHE A 31 10.48 -22.39 -2.67
N THR A 32 9.51 -22.18 -3.57
CA THR A 32 8.91 -23.27 -4.35
C THR A 32 9.39 -23.22 -5.79
N VAL A 33 9.84 -24.35 -6.29
CA VAL A 33 10.30 -24.53 -7.67
C VAL A 33 9.67 -25.79 -8.28
N ALA A 34 9.72 -25.91 -9.59
CA ALA A 34 9.33 -27.15 -10.24
C ALA A 34 10.27 -28.29 -9.78
N LYS A 35 9.73 -29.48 -9.64
CA LYS A 35 10.51 -30.64 -9.17
C LYS A 35 11.70 -30.93 -10.09
N GLY A 36 12.88 -30.91 -9.51
CA GLY A 36 14.15 -31.09 -10.23
C GLY A 36 14.86 -29.79 -10.57
N GLU A 37 14.24 -28.64 -10.33
CA GLU A 37 14.94 -27.34 -10.43
C GLU A 37 15.78 -27.06 -9.17
N SER A 38 16.80 -26.24 -9.35
CA SER A 38 17.75 -25.92 -8.29
C SER A 38 17.21 -24.84 -7.34
N PRO A 39 17.30 -25.03 -6.01
CA PRO A 39 16.89 -24.02 -5.02
C PRO A 39 17.93 -22.88 -4.85
N LYS A 40 18.96 -22.78 -5.67
CA LYS A 40 20.08 -21.82 -5.50
C LYS A 40 19.61 -20.38 -5.34
N ALA A 41 18.55 -19.97 -6.03
CA ALA A 41 18.01 -18.61 -5.88
C ALA A 41 17.46 -18.39 -4.47
N GLY A 42 16.74 -19.36 -3.91
CA GLY A 42 16.26 -19.31 -2.52
C GLY A 42 17.41 -19.32 -1.51
N GLU A 43 18.44 -20.12 -1.74
CA GLU A 43 19.64 -20.14 -0.89
C GLU A 43 20.39 -18.80 -0.91
N ALA A 44 20.48 -18.16 -2.07
CA ALA A 44 21.09 -16.84 -2.19
C ALA A 44 20.31 -15.77 -1.42
N ILE A 45 18.97 -15.80 -1.50
CA ILE A 45 18.10 -14.89 -0.74
C ILE A 45 18.29 -15.08 0.76
N ILE A 46 18.22 -16.32 1.25
CA ILE A 46 18.41 -16.65 2.66
C ILE A 46 19.78 -16.21 3.19
N THR A 47 20.82 -16.45 2.41
CA THR A 47 22.20 -16.08 2.79
C THR A 47 22.40 -14.56 2.83
N SER A 48 21.60 -13.83 2.07
CA SER A 48 21.63 -12.35 2.06
C SER A 48 20.90 -11.70 3.24
N LEU A 49 20.09 -12.47 3.99
CA LEU A 49 19.33 -11.93 5.12
C LEU A 49 20.25 -11.39 6.20
N LYS A 50 19.97 -10.19 6.65
CA LYS A 50 20.65 -9.53 7.75
C LYS A 50 19.64 -9.20 8.85
N VAL A 51 19.88 -9.70 10.04
CA VAL A 51 19.11 -9.31 11.22
C VAL A 51 19.68 -8.00 11.75
N ARG A 52 18.84 -6.98 11.80
CA ARG A 52 19.20 -5.69 12.38
C ARG A 52 19.01 -5.73 13.89
N ASN A 53 19.96 -5.15 14.64
CA ASN A 53 19.82 -5.00 16.08
C ASN A 53 18.83 -3.86 16.40
N ALA A 54 18.10 -3.97 17.51
CA ALA A 54 17.17 -2.93 17.98
C ALA A 54 17.84 -1.58 18.27
N SER A 55 19.17 -1.58 18.49
CA SER A 55 19.99 -0.38 18.70
C SER A 55 20.37 0.35 17.39
N ASP A 56 20.14 -0.25 16.23
CA ASP A 56 20.45 0.37 14.97
C ASP A 56 19.48 1.52 14.71
N LYS A 57 20.00 2.62 14.13
CA LYS A 57 19.16 3.79 13.80
C LYS A 57 17.95 3.37 12.98
N PRO A 58 16.77 3.91 13.28
CA PRO A 58 15.60 3.63 12.47
C PRO A 58 15.89 3.94 11.01
N VAL A 59 15.57 3.00 10.15
CA VAL A 59 15.77 3.14 8.71
C VAL A 59 14.53 3.78 8.15
N LYS A 60 14.73 4.78 7.30
CA LYS A 60 13.71 5.27 6.38
C LYS A 60 13.98 4.64 5.03
N GLU A 61 13.09 3.79 4.61
CA GLU A 61 13.18 3.12 3.32
C GLU A 61 11.86 3.25 2.58
N VAL A 62 11.97 3.28 1.27
CA VAL A 62 10.82 3.19 0.37
C VAL A 62 11.02 1.94 -0.46
N ILE A 63 10.08 1.02 -0.36
CA ILE A 63 10.11 -0.25 -1.08
C ILE A 63 8.85 -0.39 -1.93
N PRO A 64 8.85 -1.26 -2.95
CA PRO A 64 7.62 -1.59 -3.67
C PRO A 64 6.50 -2.01 -2.71
N VAL A 65 5.27 -1.61 -3.01
CA VAL A 65 4.10 -1.98 -2.20
C VAL A 65 3.97 -3.51 -2.12
N ARG A 66 3.72 -4.02 -0.92
CA ARG A 66 3.65 -5.46 -0.68
C ARG A 66 2.26 -6.02 -0.98
N ILE A 67 2.20 -7.32 -1.25
CA ILE A 67 0.95 -7.99 -1.65
C ILE A 67 -0.19 -7.82 -0.62
N LEU A 68 0.12 -7.86 0.67
CA LEU A 68 -0.89 -7.67 1.72
C LEU A 68 -1.44 -6.23 1.73
N GLU A 69 -0.59 -5.25 1.44
CA GLU A 69 -1.01 -3.85 1.33
C GLU A 69 -1.83 -3.61 0.05
N ILE A 70 -1.46 -4.27 -1.06
CA ILE A 70 -2.27 -4.24 -2.30
C ILE A 70 -3.68 -4.77 -2.03
N ASN A 71 -3.80 -5.90 -1.34
CA ASN A 71 -5.10 -6.46 -0.98
C ASN A 71 -5.91 -5.48 -0.12
N GLN A 72 -5.29 -4.88 0.89
CA GLN A 72 -5.95 -3.89 1.75
C GLN A 72 -6.36 -2.62 0.98
N ILE A 73 -5.52 -2.15 0.04
CA ILE A 73 -5.84 -1.03 -0.85
C ILE A 73 -7.07 -1.36 -1.70
N ASN A 74 -7.11 -2.57 -2.29
CA ASN A 74 -8.24 -3.01 -3.10
C ASN A 74 -9.54 -3.10 -2.29
N GLU A 75 -9.50 -3.73 -1.11
CA GLU A 75 -10.67 -3.82 -0.22
C GLU A 75 -11.20 -2.46 0.21
N ASN A 76 -10.30 -1.54 0.59
CA ASN A 76 -10.66 -0.18 0.97
C ASN A 76 -11.27 0.60 -0.22
N TYR A 77 -10.69 0.44 -1.42
CA TYR A 77 -11.19 1.06 -2.63
C TYR A 77 -12.60 0.56 -2.95
N ASP A 78 -12.82 -0.75 -2.98
CA ASP A 78 -14.12 -1.36 -3.25
C ASP A 78 -15.19 -0.91 -2.25
N TRP A 79 -14.81 -0.77 -0.99
CA TRP A 79 -15.69 -0.26 0.05
C TRP A 79 -16.09 1.19 -0.23
N ALA A 80 -15.13 2.06 -0.60
CA ALA A 80 -15.40 3.46 -0.94
C ALA A 80 -16.30 3.58 -2.17
N VAL A 81 -16.02 2.84 -3.25
CA VAL A 81 -16.84 2.77 -4.47
C VAL A 81 -18.27 2.37 -4.14
N SER A 82 -18.43 1.29 -3.37
CA SER A 82 -19.75 0.81 -2.92
C SER A 82 -20.49 1.86 -2.09
N THR A 83 -19.77 2.62 -1.27
CA THR A 83 -20.33 3.66 -0.41
C THR A 83 -20.81 4.86 -1.25
N VAL A 84 -20.01 5.31 -2.21
CA VAL A 84 -20.41 6.38 -3.17
C VAL A 84 -21.67 5.94 -3.94
N LYS A 85 -21.67 4.73 -4.47
CA LYS A 85 -22.82 4.19 -5.21
C LYS A 85 -24.10 4.11 -4.36
N LYS A 86 -23.99 3.66 -3.12
CA LYS A 86 -25.12 3.58 -2.18
C LYS A 86 -25.67 4.95 -1.78
N GLN A 87 -24.81 5.95 -1.62
CA GLN A 87 -25.25 7.26 -1.14
C GLN A 87 -25.72 8.20 -2.23
N LEU A 88 -25.07 8.15 -3.40
CA LEU A 88 -25.29 9.11 -4.47
C LEU A 88 -25.92 8.51 -5.72
N THR A 89 -26.05 7.17 -5.80
CA THR A 89 -26.50 6.44 -7.00
C THR A 89 -25.62 6.80 -8.22
N LYS A 90 -24.32 7.02 -7.97
CA LYS A 90 -23.31 7.35 -8.96
C LYS A 90 -22.29 6.22 -9.05
N ASP A 91 -21.83 5.94 -10.26
CA ASP A 91 -20.68 5.09 -10.46
C ASP A 91 -19.42 5.87 -10.13
N PHE A 92 -18.38 5.15 -9.71
CA PHE A 92 -17.09 5.70 -9.34
C PHE A 92 -16.02 5.02 -10.20
N THR A 93 -15.32 5.80 -11.00
CA THR A 93 -14.36 5.32 -12.01
C THR A 93 -12.90 5.51 -11.58
N GLY A 94 -12.67 6.20 -10.47
CA GLY A 94 -11.33 6.49 -9.96
C GLY A 94 -10.61 7.60 -10.72
N THR A 95 -11.35 8.52 -11.33
CA THR A 95 -10.80 9.66 -12.07
C THR A 95 -11.07 10.99 -11.35
N ALA A 96 -10.47 12.09 -11.81
CA ALA A 96 -10.69 13.42 -11.24
C ALA A 96 -12.17 13.84 -11.25
N ALA A 97 -12.99 13.30 -12.15
CA ALA A 97 -14.43 13.54 -12.17
C ALA A 97 -15.14 13.02 -10.91
N ASP A 98 -14.55 12.09 -10.21
CA ASP A 98 -15.09 11.51 -8.97
C ASP A 98 -14.77 12.29 -7.70
N LEU A 99 -13.87 13.29 -7.77
CA LEU A 99 -13.48 14.09 -6.61
C LEU A 99 -14.69 14.74 -5.95
N GLU A 100 -15.60 15.29 -6.76
CA GLU A 100 -16.83 15.93 -6.24
C GLU A 100 -17.76 14.91 -5.56
N ASN A 101 -17.90 13.72 -6.12
CA ASN A 101 -18.72 12.66 -5.55
C ASN A 101 -18.13 12.16 -4.23
N LEU A 102 -16.82 11.95 -4.18
CA LEU A 102 -16.12 11.54 -2.97
C LEU A 102 -16.23 12.63 -1.88
N GLN A 103 -16.06 13.90 -2.26
CA GLN A 103 -16.22 15.04 -1.36
C GLN A 103 -17.63 15.08 -0.75
N LYS A 104 -18.70 14.93 -1.56
CA LYS A 104 -20.08 14.91 -1.07
C LYS A 104 -20.33 13.80 -0.04
N VAL A 105 -19.71 12.62 -0.25
CA VAL A 105 -19.81 11.51 0.72
C VAL A 105 -19.08 11.83 2.01
N ILE A 106 -17.88 12.40 1.94
CA ILE A 106 -17.09 12.84 3.10
C ILE A 106 -17.87 13.89 3.91
N ASP A 107 -18.44 14.89 3.23
CA ASP A 107 -19.14 16.02 3.86
C ASP A 107 -20.57 15.66 4.32
N SER A 108 -21.04 14.47 4.04
CA SER A 108 -22.40 14.04 4.37
C SER A 108 -22.72 14.00 5.88
N GLY A 109 -21.70 14.08 6.74
CA GLY A 109 -21.82 13.96 8.19
C GLY A 109 -22.19 12.55 8.69
N ARG A 110 -22.25 11.57 7.79
CA ARG A 110 -22.64 10.19 8.13
C ARG A 110 -21.51 9.38 8.78
N PHE A 111 -20.28 9.84 8.66
CA PHE A 111 -19.10 9.14 9.16
C PHE A 111 -18.54 9.85 10.38
N ASN A 112 -18.53 9.11 11.50
CA ASN A 112 -17.91 9.59 12.72
C ASN A 112 -16.37 9.61 12.55
N PRO A 113 -15.66 10.64 13.05
CA PRO A 113 -14.20 10.67 13.07
C PRO A 113 -13.53 9.44 13.69
N LYS A 114 -14.23 8.67 14.54
CA LYS A 114 -13.72 7.42 15.12
C LYS A 114 -13.80 6.21 14.19
N GLN A 115 -14.52 6.31 13.07
CA GLN A 115 -14.65 5.23 12.07
C GLN A 115 -13.43 5.23 11.14
N ARG A 116 -12.27 4.93 11.70
CA ARG A 116 -10.97 4.98 11.03
C ARG A 116 -11.00 4.30 9.66
N GLN A 117 -11.53 3.09 9.57
CA GLN A 117 -11.59 2.33 8.33
C GLN A 117 -12.32 3.07 7.20
N ALA A 118 -13.42 3.76 7.50
CA ALA A 118 -14.14 4.54 6.50
C ALA A 118 -13.25 5.67 5.93
N TRP A 119 -12.54 6.38 6.80
CA TRP A 119 -11.66 7.47 6.40
C TRP A 119 -10.43 6.98 5.64
N GLU A 120 -9.87 5.84 6.04
CA GLU A 120 -8.78 5.18 5.31
C GLU A 120 -9.25 4.72 3.93
N SER A 121 -10.49 4.23 3.80
CA SER A 121 -11.06 3.85 2.50
C SER A 121 -11.27 5.05 1.59
N PHE A 122 -11.71 6.20 2.12
CA PHE A 122 -11.78 7.43 1.32
C PHE A 122 -10.41 7.93 0.91
N GLY A 123 -9.41 7.83 1.80
CA GLY A 123 -8.01 8.13 1.48
C GLY A 123 -7.47 7.24 0.38
N THR A 124 -7.81 5.97 0.41
CA THR A 124 -7.44 5.01 -0.63
C THR A 124 -8.10 5.37 -1.98
N ALA A 125 -9.40 5.70 -1.99
CA ALA A 125 -10.10 6.11 -3.21
C ALA A 125 -9.50 7.40 -3.80
N PHE A 126 -9.15 8.36 -2.96
CA PHE A 126 -8.42 9.55 -3.39
C PHE A 126 -7.05 9.21 -3.97
N GLY A 127 -6.32 8.27 -3.33
CA GLY A 127 -5.04 7.78 -3.83
C GLY A 127 -5.13 7.12 -5.20
N VAL A 128 -6.19 6.34 -5.45
CA VAL A 128 -6.44 5.73 -6.77
C VAL A 128 -6.69 6.81 -7.83
N ILE A 129 -7.43 7.88 -7.51
CA ILE A 129 -7.60 9.03 -8.42
C ILE A 129 -6.23 9.64 -8.76
N LEU A 130 -5.37 9.86 -7.76
CA LEU A 130 -4.03 10.42 -8.00
C LEU A 130 -3.19 9.54 -8.93
N VAL A 131 -3.22 8.22 -8.73
CA VAL A 131 -2.49 7.27 -9.59
C VAL A 131 -3.02 7.30 -11.03
N ASN A 132 -4.33 7.36 -11.21
CA ASN A 132 -4.94 7.35 -12.53
C ASN A 132 -4.75 8.66 -13.31
N GLU A 133 -4.63 9.78 -12.62
CA GLU A 133 -4.52 11.11 -13.23
C GLU A 133 -3.08 11.60 -13.40
N MET A 134 -2.13 11.00 -12.70
CA MET A 134 -0.72 11.44 -12.69
C MET A 134 0.18 10.29 -13.13
N ASP A 135 0.52 10.27 -14.41
CA ASP A 135 1.41 9.24 -14.98
C ASP A 135 2.75 9.18 -14.25
N GLY A 136 3.10 8.02 -13.75
CA GLY A 136 4.28 7.78 -12.93
C GLY A 136 4.06 7.92 -11.41
N MET A 137 2.84 8.17 -10.95
CA MET A 137 2.47 8.05 -9.54
C MET A 137 2.20 6.57 -9.22
N GLU A 138 2.86 6.04 -8.21
CA GLU A 138 2.77 4.63 -7.84
C GLU A 138 2.62 4.41 -6.33
N TRP A 139 1.95 3.33 -5.94
CA TRP A 139 1.91 2.90 -4.55
C TRP A 139 3.26 2.29 -4.14
N VAL A 140 3.72 2.71 -2.98
CA VAL A 140 4.96 2.22 -2.34
C VAL A 140 4.69 1.96 -0.85
N THR A 141 5.56 1.18 -0.22
CA THR A 141 5.59 1.06 1.25
C THR A 141 6.70 1.94 1.79
N VAL A 142 6.33 2.83 2.69
CA VAL A 142 7.29 3.63 3.47
C VAL A 142 7.56 2.94 4.80
N ILE A 143 8.81 2.63 5.06
CA ILE A 143 9.29 2.11 6.33
C ILE A 143 9.93 3.27 7.10
N ASP A 144 9.44 3.58 8.29
CA ASP A 144 10.03 4.57 9.21
C ASP A 144 10.21 3.93 10.59
N GLY A 145 11.36 3.38 10.80
CA GLY A 145 11.66 2.58 11.98
C GLY A 145 10.86 1.28 12.02
N GLN A 146 9.93 1.17 12.97
CA GLN A 146 9.02 0.02 13.10
C GLN A 146 7.65 0.26 12.45
N LYS A 147 7.43 1.45 11.91
CA LYS A 147 6.16 1.79 11.26
C LYS A 147 6.29 1.58 9.77
N GLU A 148 5.30 0.93 9.22
CA GLU A 148 5.15 0.70 7.81
C GLU A 148 3.80 1.25 7.37
N SER A 149 3.77 1.94 6.24
CA SER A 149 2.54 2.50 5.71
C SER A 149 2.58 2.62 4.20
N PRO A 150 1.47 2.34 3.51
CA PRO A 150 1.35 2.61 2.10
C PRO A 150 1.35 4.12 1.86
N ALA A 151 2.04 4.54 0.82
CA ALA A 151 2.07 5.91 0.34
C ALA A 151 2.13 5.92 -1.18
N LEU A 152 1.95 7.09 -1.78
CA LEU A 152 2.20 7.32 -3.19
C LEU A 152 3.54 8.02 -3.37
N ARG A 153 4.29 7.61 -4.39
CA ARG A 153 5.53 8.26 -4.81
C ARG A 153 5.44 8.55 -6.31
N PHE A 154 5.90 9.72 -6.70
CA PHE A 154 6.02 10.07 -8.11
C PHE A 154 7.41 9.65 -8.61
N ARG A 155 7.49 8.59 -9.44
CA ARG A 155 8.74 8.04 -10.00
C ARG A 155 9.80 7.89 -8.90
N ASP A 156 11.07 8.12 -9.21
CA ASP A 156 12.17 8.16 -8.22
C ASP A 156 12.39 9.56 -7.59
N SER A 157 11.35 10.40 -7.59
CA SER A 157 11.43 11.76 -7.05
C SER A 157 11.24 11.79 -5.53
N LYS A 158 11.35 12.99 -4.95
CA LYS A 158 11.04 13.24 -3.54
C LYS A 158 9.55 13.52 -3.28
N VAL A 159 8.76 13.60 -4.34
CA VAL A 159 7.31 13.84 -4.21
C VAL A 159 6.66 12.58 -3.69
N MET A 160 6.20 12.66 -2.45
CA MET A 160 5.52 11.58 -1.75
C MET A 160 4.31 12.12 -1.02
N VAL A 161 3.21 11.38 -1.10
CA VAL A 161 1.99 11.68 -0.36
C VAL A 161 1.41 10.39 0.25
N ASN A 162 0.91 10.48 1.46
CA ASN A 162 0.11 9.40 2.05
C ASN A 162 -1.36 9.83 2.06
N PRO A 163 -2.14 9.49 1.03
CA PRO A 163 -3.53 9.94 0.91
C PRO A 163 -4.42 9.36 2.01
N ILE A 164 -4.07 8.15 2.49
CA ILE A 164 -4.80 7.46 3.57
C ILE A 164 -4.67 8.25 4.87
N SER A 165 -3.44 8.57 5.28
CA SER A 165 -3.19 9.37 6.48
C SER A 165 -3.70 10.81 6.31
N LEU A 166 -3.55 11.41 5.13
CA LEU A 166 -3.99 12.77 4.86
C LEU A 166 -5.48 12.97 5.20
N ILE A 167 -6.34 12.09 4.71
CA ILE A 167 -7.79 12.19 4.94
C ILE A 167 -8.13 11.78 6.37
N TRP A 168 -7.53 10.72 6.88
CA TRP A 168 -7.76 10.27 8.25
C TRP A 168 -7.37 11.32 9.29
N ASP A 169 -6.20 11.95 9.16
CA ASP A 169 -5.71 12.94 10.14
C ASP A 169 -6.58 14.20 10.15
N LYS A 170 -7.05 14.65 8.98
CA LYS A 170 -8.01 15.77 8.87
C LYS A 170 -9.34 15.41 9.56
N ALA A 171 -9.90 14.26 9.28
CA ALA A 171 -11.13 13.80 9.91
C ALA A 171 -10.99 13.67 11.43
N LYS A 172 -9.90 13.08 11.91
CA LYS A 172 -9.60 12.92 13.33
C LYS A 172 -9.44 14.25 14.07
N SER A 173 -8.84 15.24 13.42
CA SER A 173 -8.61 16.57 14.00
C SER A 173 -9.81 17.54 13.81
N GLY A 174 -10.86 17.10 13.12
CA GLY A 174 -12.01 17.95 12.79
C GLY A 174 -11.69 19.06 11.79
N GLN A 175 -10.60 18.92 11.05
CA GLN A 175 -10.23 19.86 10.01
C GLN A 175 -11.00 19.56 8.70
N PRO A 176 -11.40 20.60 7.95
CA PRO A 176 -12.01 20.39 6.64
C PRO A 176 -11.02 19.70 5.69
N CYS A 177 -11.51 18.78 4.88
CA CYS A 177 -10.75 18.11 3.86
C CYS A 177 -11.30 18.53 2.50
N ASP A 178 -10.62 19.42 1.81
CA ASP A 178 -10.95 19.83 0.42
C ASP A 178 -10.12 18.96 -0.54
N LEU A 179 -10.76 17.93 -1.10
CA LEU A 179 -10.10 16.98 -1.99
C LEU A 179 -9.60 17.63 -3.28
N LYS A 180 -10.33 18.64 -3.79
CA LYS A 180 -9.93 19.32 -5.01
C LYS A 180 -8.69 20.19 -4.76
N ALA A 181 -8.65 20.91 -3.66
CA ALA A 181 -7.47 21.68 -3.28
C ALA A 181 -6.25 20.80 -3.05
N GLU A 182 -6.42 19.65 -2.39
CA GLU A 182 -5.33 18.69 -2.20
C GLU A 182 -4.87 18.05 -3.52
N PHE A 183 -5.79 17.74 -4.41
CA PHE A 183 -5.47 17.22 -5.74
C PHE A 183 -4.62 18.22 -6.53
N GLU A 184 -5.04 19.48 -6.62
CA GLU A 184 -4.29 20.52 -7.34
C GLU A 184 -2.93 20.79 -6.68
N ARG A 185 -2.84 20.77 -5.36
CA ARG A 185 -1.56 20.91 -4.66
C ARG A 185 -0.58 19.80 -5.05
N ILE A 186 -1.03 18.54 -5.00
CA ILE A 186 -0.20 17.39 -5.34
C ILE A 186 0.18 17.42 -6.83
N LYS A 187 -0.75 17.76 -7.70
CA LYS A 187 -0.51 17.90 -9.14
C LYS A 187 0.59 18.93 -9.42
N ASN A 188 0.54 20.09 -8.79
CA ASN A 188 1.57 21.12 -8.94
C ASN A 188 2.93 20.65 -8.44
N GLU A 189 2.99 19.87 -7.35
CA GLU A 189 4.25 19.28 -6.86
C GLU A 189 4.82 18.25 -7.84
N VAL A 190 3.95 17.45 -8.47
CA VAL A 190 4.34 16.49 -9.52
C VAL A 190 4.86 17.21 -10.75
N GLU A 191 4.14 18.24 -11.24
CA GLU A 191 4.55 19.04 -12.40
C GLU A 191 5.92 19.71 -12.15
N ALA A 192 6.12 20.29 -10.97
CA ALA A 192 7.41 20.88 -10.59
C ALA A 192 8.56 19.87 -10.45
N ALA A 193 8.26 18.58 -10.34
CA ALA A 193 9.26 17.51 -10.28
C ALA A 193 9.55 16.90 -11.66
N MET A 194 8.84 17.32 -12.71
CA MET A 194 9.09 16.91 -14.10
C MET A 194 10.14 17.79 -14.79
N ASP A 195 10.31 19.03 -14.29
CA ASP A 195 11.28 20.01 -14.78
C ASP A 195 12.69 19.76 -14.19
#